data_2ad3a753bfb03686c8c4c7e5db6ba382
#
_entry.id   2ad3a753bfb03686c8c4c7e5db6ba382
#
_cell.length_a   1.000
_cell.length_b   1.000
_cell.length_c   1.000
_cell.angle_alpha   90.00
_cell.angle_beta   90.00
_cell.angle_gamma   90.00
#
_symmetry.space_group_name_H-M   'P 1'
#
loop_
_entity.id
_entity.type
_entity.pdbx_description
1 polymer ?
#
loop_
_entity_poly.entity_id
_entity_poly.type
_entity_poly.pdbx_seq_one_letter_code
_entity_poly.pdbx_strand_id
1 'polypeptide(L)'
;DFVGSRGLGDVYKRQTLVHAAGASAALAGAIVLGPRIGKYKDDGSVNPMPGSNMPLATLGTFILWLGWFGFNGGSQLALGTIGDAADVSRIFTNTNTAAAGGALAALILTQIMYKKIDLTMVLNGALAGLVSITAEPLAPSIGGATIIGAIGGVIVVIAVPMLDKLKIDDVVGAISV
;
A
#
# COMPACT_ATOMS: atom_id res chain seq x y z
N ASP A 1 3.79 10.48 33.61
CA ASP A 1 4.43 10.96 32.34
C ASP A 1 5.38 9.96 31.69
N PHE A 2 5.36 8.70 32.10
CA PHE A 2 6.25 7.67 31.53
C PHE A 2 5.62 6.85 30.42
N VAL A 3 4.35 7.07 30.11
CA VAL A 3 3.56 6.29 29.12
C VAL A 3 3.58 6.96 27.73
N GLY A 4 3.85 8.28 27.64
CA GLY A 4 3.67 9.04 26.41
C GLY A 4 4.71 8.77 25.31
N SER A 5 5.97 8.54 25.62
CA SER A 5 7.02 8.47 24.58
C SER A 5 7.39 7.05 24.10
N ARG A 6 7.12 6.03 24.92
CA ARG A 6 7.39 4.64 24.53
C ARG A 6 6.21 3.96 23.87
N GLY A 7 4.98 4.40 24.13
CA GLY A 7 3.76 3.78 23.60
C GLY A 7 3.53 4.04 22.11
N LEU A 8 3.75 5.26 21.64
CA LEU A 8 3.45 5.65 20.25
C LEU A 8 4.39 4.97 19.24
N GLY A 9 5.68 4.96 19.47
CA GLY A 9 6.63 4.28 18.58
C GLY A 9 6.38 2.77 18.49
N ASP A 10 5.87 2.14 19.55
CA ASP A 10 5.55 0.73 19.55
C ASP A 10 4.23 0.43 18.82
N VAL A 11 3.27 1.34 18.85
CA VAL A 11 2.00 1.20 18.11
C VAL A 11 2.25 1.25 16.60
N TYR A 12 3.02 2.22 16.11
CA TYR A 12 3.35 2.33 14.68
C TYR A 12 4.21 1.15 14.19
N LYS A 13 5.15 0.67 14.96
CA LYS A 13 5.89 -0.57 14.65
C LYS A 13 4.97 -1.77 14.51
N ARG A 14 3.93 -1.88 15.34
CA ARG A 14 2.94 -2.97 15.28
C ARG A 14 2.10 -2.89 13.99
N GLN A 15 1.81 -1.71 13.46
CA GLN A 15 1.09 -1.56 12.20
C GLN A 15 1.86 -2.15 11.02
N THR A 16 3.17 -1.95 10.95
CA THR A 16 4.02 -2.61 9.94
C THR A 16 3.99 -4.14 10.06
N LEU A 17 3.99 -4.66 11.29
CA LEU A 17 3.87 -6.10 11.54
C LEU A 17 2.54 -6.67 11.04
N VAL A 18 1.44 -5.92 11.15
CA VAL A 18 0.12 -6.34 10.66
C VAL A 18 0.13 -6.54 9.14
N HIS A 19 0.70 -5.59 8.38
CA HIS A 19 0.81 -5.72 6.93
C HIS A 19 1.75 -6.85 6.52
N ALA A 20 2.90 -6.97 7.17
CA ALA A 20 3.84 -8.08 6.90
C ALA A 20 3.22 -9.45 7.21
N ALA A 21 2.47 -9.57 8.31
CA ALA A 21 1.75 -10.79 8.64
C ALA A 21 0.64 -11.10 7.62
N GLY A 22 -0.13 -10.06 7.21
CA GLY A 22 -1.18 -10.19 6.20
C GLY A 22 -0.63 -10.63 4.85
N ALA A 23 0.43 -9.99 4.37
CA ALA A 23 1.09 -10.35 3.11
C ALA A 23 1.70 -11.77 3.16
N SER A 24 2.29 -12.17 4.29
CA SER A 24 2.81 -13.53 4.48
C SER A 24 1.70 -14.58 4.44
N ALA A 25 0.56 -14.30 5.08
CA ALA A 25 -0.60 -15.18 5.03
C ALA A 25 -1.20 -15.27 3.62
N ALA A 26 -1.29 -14.13 2.91
CA ALA A 26 -1.75 -14.08 1.52
C ALA A 26 -0.81 -14.88 0.60
N LEU A 27 0.50 -14.76 0.78
CA LEU A 27 1.50 -15.53 0.04
C LEU A 27 1.36 -17.03 0.30
N ALA A 28 1.22 -17.44 1.55
CA ALA A 28 1.01 -18.84 1.91
C ALA A 28 -0.29 -19.37 1.27
N GLY A 29 -1.37 -18.60 1.33
CA GLY A 29 -2.64 -18.93 0.68
C GLY A 29 -2.51 -19.08 -0.84
N ALA A 30 -1.82 -18.14 -1.50
CA ALA A 30 -1.59 -18.18 -2.94
C ALA A 30 -0.78 -19.42 -3.37
N ILE A 31 0.23 -19.80 -2.57
CA ILE A 31 1.04 -20.99 -2.84
C ILE A 31 0.19 -22.28 -2.69
N VAL A 32 -0.62 -22.37 -1.63
CA VAL A 32 -1.43 -23.57 -1.34
C VAL A 32 -2.57 -23.73 -2.34
N LEU A 33 -3.26 -22.63 -2.69
CA LEU A 33 -4.37 -22.66 -3.65
C LEU A 33 -3.89 -22.83 -5.10
N GLY A 34 -2.68 -22.41 -5.39
CA GLY A 34 -2.16 -22.34 -6.75
C GLY A 34 -2.77 -21.17 -7.56
N PRO A 35 -2.27 -20.98 -8.79
CA PRO A 35 -2.72 -19.90 -9.66
C PRO A 35 -4.13 -20.17 -10.20
N ARG A 36 -4.84 -19.10 -10.55
CA ARG A 36 -6.13 -19.19 -11.27
C ARG A 36 -5.98 -19.98 -12.57
N ILE A 37 -7.00 -20.75 -12.90
CA ILE A 37 -7.04 -21.56 -14.13
C ILE A 37 -6.81 -20.66 -15.36
N GLY A 38 -5.81 -21.00 -16.16
CA GLY A 38 -5.45 -20.25 -17.36
C GLY A 38 -4.61 -18.98 -17.13
N LYS A 39 -4.18 -18.69 -15.91
CA LYS A 39 -3.29 -17.55 -15.62
C LYS A 39 -1.91 -17.70 -16.26
N TYR A 40 -1.34 -18.88 -16.17
CA TYR A 40 -0.05 -19.22 -16.81
C TYR A 40 -0.28 -20.26 -17.89
N LYS A 41 0.23 -19.99 -19.10
CA LYS A 41 0.14 -20.90 -20.24
C LYS A 41 1.26 -21.93 -20.22
N ASP A 42 1.12 -22.98 -21.03
CA ASP A 42 2.11 -24.06 -21.14
C ASP A 42 3.46 -23.55 -21.67
N ASP A 43 3.44 -22.48 -22.48
CA ASP A 43 4.64 -21.79 -22.98
C ASP A 43 5.33 -20.90 -21.93
N GLY A 44 4.79 -20.84 -20.71
CA GLY A 44 5.28 -20.02 -19.61
C GLY A 44 4.85 -18.55 -19.67
N SER A 45 4.08 -18.13 -20.66
CA SER A 45 3.57 -16.77 -20.76
C SER A 45 2.44 -16.51 -19.76
N VAL A 46 2.36 -15.26 -19.29
CA VAL A 46 1.31 -14.81 -18.37
C VAL A 46 0.11 -14.36 -19.19
N ASN A 47 -1.06 -14.92 -18.90
CA ASN A 47 -2.31 -14.47 -19.48
C ASN A 47 -2.88 -13.32 -18.66
N PRO A 48 -3.05 -12.11 -19.24
CA PRO A 48 -3.65 -10.99 -18.53
C PRO A 48 -5.09 -11.32 -18.11
N MET A 49 -5.39 -11.14 -16.83
CA MET A 49 -6.74 -11.31 -16.28
C MET A 49 -7.19 -9.98 -15.64
N PRO A 50 -7.64 -9.02 -16.45
CA PRO A 50 -8.07 -7.72 -15.95
C PRO A 50 -9.26 -7.85 -15.00
N GLY A 51 -9.37 -6.92 -14.06
CA GLY A 51 -10.50 -6.87 -13.15
C GLY A 51 -11.82 -6.67 -13.90
N SER A 52 -12.89 -7.31 -13.44
CA SER A 52 -14.20 -7.28 -14.08
C SER A 52 -14.89 -5.91 -14.01
N ASN A 53 -14.56 -5.11 -13.00
CA ASN A 53 -15.18 -3.77 -12.79
C ASN A 53 -14.14 -2.81 -12.22
N MET A 54 -13.44 -2.09 -13.08
CA MET A 54 -12.41 -1.14 -12.70
C MET A 54 -12.95 0.09 -11.95
N PRO A 55 -14.12 0.67 -12.29
CA PRO A 55 -14.73 1.71 -11.46
C PRO A 55 -14.99 1.26 -10.02
N LEU A 56 -15.46 0.05 -9.82
CA LEU A 56 -15.68 -0.50 -8.47
C LEU A 56 -14.36 -0.75 -7.72
N ALA A 57 -13.33 -1.23 -8.41
CA ALA A 57 -11.99 -1.37 -7.83
C ALA A 57 -11.41 0.00 -7.41
N THR A 58 -11.61 1.03 -8.23
CA THR A 58 -11.20 2.40 -7.89
C THR A 58 -11.95 2.92 -6.67
N LEU A 59 -13.27 2.72 -6.61
CA LEU A 59 -14.07 3.07 -5.43
C LEU A 59 -13.57 2.34 -4.18
N GLY A 60 -13.27 1.03 -4.30
CA GLY A 60 -12.69 0.24 -3.21
C GLY A 60 -11.38 0.81 -2.69
N THR A 61 -10.50 1.25 -3.59
CA THR A 61 -9.24 1.91 -3.22
C THR A 61 -9.49 3.22 -2.46
N PHE A 62 -10.45 4.04 -2.88
CA PHE A 62 -10.80 5.27 -2.14
C PHE A 62 -11.41 4.97 -0.77
N ILE A 63 -12.20 3.92 -0.63
CA ILE A 63 -12.76 3.50 0.66
C ILE A 63 -11.61 3.05 1.59
N LEU A 64 -10.65 2.27 1.09
CA LEU A 64 -9.46 1.89 1.84
C LEU A 64 -8.62 3.12 2.23
N TRP A 65 -8.42 4.05 1.31
CA TRP A 65 -7.69 5.29 1.58
C TRP A 65 -8.37 6.11 2.68
N LEU A 66 -9.69 6.26 2.61
CA LEU A 66 -10.46 6.93 3.66
C LEU A 66 -10.32 6.20 5.00
N GLY A 67 -10.43 4.87 5.01
CA GLY A 67 -10.23 4.05 6.20
C GLY A 67 -8.83 4.18 6.81
N TRP A 68 -7.84 4.47 5.97
CA TRP A 68 -6.45 4.63 6.41
C TRP A 68 -6.21 5.85 7.29
N PHE A 69 -7.00 6.91 7.13
CA PHE A 69 -6.99 8.02 8.09
C PHE A 69 -7.39 7.55 9.49
N GLY A 70 -8.40 6.69 9.58
CA GLY A 70 -8.77 6.05 10.85
C GLY A 70 -7.68 5.11 11.36
N PHE A 71 -7.07 4.32 10.48
CA PHE A 71 -6.01 3.38 10.84
C PHE A 71 -4.76 4.09 11.41
N ASN A 72 -4.22 5.05 10.68
CA ASN A 72 -3.04 5.80 11.12
C ASN A 72 -3.36 6.83 12.20
N GLY A 73 -4.40 7.65 12.01
CA GLY A 73 -4.76 8.69 12.97
C GLY A 73 -5.32 8.14 14.28
N GLY A 74 -6.12 7.07 14.22
CA GLY A 74 -6.62 6.39 15.40
C GLY A 74 -5.51 5.74 16.24
N SER A 75 -4.39 5.40 15.59
CA SER A 75 -3.20 4.83 16.27
C SER A 75 -2.43 5.84 17.11
N GLN A 76 -2.75 7.14 17.00
CA GLN A 76 -2.24 8.16 17.92
C GLN A 76 -2.74 7.95 19.37
N LEU A 77 -3.88 7.27 19.53
CA LEU A 77 -4.48 6.91 20.83
C LEU A 77 -4.76 8.09 21.76
N ALA A 78 -4.63 9.32 21.31
CA ALA A 78 -4.87 10.54 22.06
C ALA A 78 -5.47 11.63 21.16
N LEU A 79 -6.48 12.32 21.65
CA LEU A 79 -7.13 13.47 21.00
C LEU A 79 -7.65 14.48 22.04
N GLY A 80 -7.14 14.42 23.26
CA GLY A 80 -7.63 15.24 24.38
C GLY A 80 -7.02 16.63 24.47
N THR A 81 -5.94 16.90 23.76
CA THR A 81 -5.23 18.18 23.79
C THR A 81 -5.09 18.79 22.40
N ILE A 82 -4.77 20.09 22.34
CA ILE A 82 -4.46 20.78 21.08
C ILE A 82 -3.23 20.13 20.40
N GLY A 83 -2.26 19.67 21.19
CA GLY A 83 -1.09 18.95 20.69
C GLY A 83 -1.47 17.66 20.00
N ASP A 84 -2.31 16.84 20.63
CA ASP A 84 -2.81 15.59 20.05
C ASP A 84 -3.56 15.81 18.72
N ALA A 85 -4.40 16.86 18.68
CA ALA A 85 -5.13 17.23 17.48
C ALA A 85 -4.20 17.67 16.34
N ALA A 86 -3.13 18.39 16.66
CA ALA A 86 -2.11 18.78 15.69
C ALA A 86 -1.35 17.56 15.15
N ASP A 87 -1.01 16.60 16.01
CA ASP A 87 -0.35 15.35 15.63
C ASP A 87 -1.24 14.51 14.70
N VAL A 88 -2.51 14.32 15.04
CA VAL A 88 -3.48 13.61 14.18
C VAL A 88 -3.62 14.30 12.82
N SER A 89 -3.69 15.64 12.79
CA SER A 89 -3.74 16.41 11.54
C SER A 89 -2.50 16.19 10.68
N ARG A 90 -1.31 16.15 11.29
CA ARG A 90 -0.06 15.86 10.60
C ARG A 90 -0.02 14.43 10.08
N ILE A 91 -0.47 13.45 10.85
CA ILE A 91 -0.61 12.05 10.42
C ILE A 91 -1.51 11.95 9.20
N PHE A 92 -2.67 12.63 9.20
CA PHE A 92 -3.58 12.65 8.06
C PHE A 92 -2.92 13.25 6.81
N THR A 93 -2.24 14.37 6.96
CA THR A 93 -1.52 15.02 5.86
C THR A 93 -0.45 14.11 5.28
N ASN A 94 0.39 13.51 6.11
CA ASN A 94 1.46 12.62 5.69
C ASN A 94 0.91 11.34 5.05
N THR A 95 -0.14 10.76 5.60
CA THR A 95 -0.84 9.60 5.03
C THR A 95 -1.36 9.91 3.63
N ASN A 96 -2.04 11.06 3.46
CA ASN A 96 -2.58 11.48 2.19
C ASN A 96 -1.49 11.73 1.13
N THR A 97 -0.43 12.44 1.52
CA THR A 97 0.66 12.78 0.57
C THR A 97 1.50 11.56 0.19
N ALA A 98 1.66 10.59 1.09
CA ALA A 98 2.32 9.33 0.77
C ALA A 98 1.49 8.50 -0.23
N ALA A 99 0.18 8.40 -0.05
CA ALA A 99 -0.70 7.73 -1.01
C ALA A 99 -0.64 8.38 -2.39
N ALA A 100 -0.70 9.72 -2.44
CA ALA A 100 -0.57 10.46 -3.69
C ALA A 100 0.81 10.26 -4.34
N GLY A 101 1.89 10.28 -3.55
CA GLY A 101 3.25 10.00 -4.01
C GLY A 101 3.38 8.60 -4.63
N GLY A 102 2.82 7.59 -3.99
CA GLY A 102 2.80 6.21 -4.48
C GLY A 102 2.02 6.06 -5.79
N ALA A 103 0.82 6.66 -5.87
CA ALA A 103 0.02 6.67 -7.08
C ALA A 103 0.74 7.33 -8.26
N LEU A 104 1.34 8.50 -8.04
CA LEU A 104 2.08 9.24 -9.07
C LEU A 104 3.34 8.49 -9.53
N ALA A 105 4.08 7.90 -8.60
CA ALA A 105 5.27 7.11 -8.93
C ALA A 105 4.90 5.89 -9.78
N ALA A 106 3.84 5.16 -9.41
CA ALA A 106 3.35 4.02 -10.18
C ALA A 106 2.84 4.45 -11.58
N LEU A 107 2.13 5.58 -11.68
CA LEU A 107 1.66 6.14 -12.93
C LEU A 107 2.83 6.46 -13.87
N ILE A 108 3.83 7.19 -13.38
CA ILE A 108 5.00 7.59 -14.16
C ILE A 108 5.81 6.37 -14.58
N LEU A 109 6.05 5.44 -13.63
CA LEU A 109 6.88 4.27 -13.90
C LEU A 109 6.21 3.33 -14.91
N THR A 110 4.90 3.10 -14.82
CA THR A 110 4.17 2.28 -15.81
C THR A 110 4.18 2.93 -17.19
N GLN A 111 4.04 4.26 -17.26
CA GLN A 111 4.16 4.99 -18.53
C GLN A 111 5.56 4.85 -19.15
N ILE A 112 6.62 4.86 -18.33
CA ILE A 112 8.00 4.69 -18.82
C ILE A 112 8.25 3.26 -19.29
N MET A 113 7.86 2.27 -18.47
CA MET A 113 8.15 0.85 -18.71
C MET A 113 7.31 0.26 -19.84
N TYR A 114 6.00 0.56 -19.85
CA TYR A 114 5.03 -0.09 -20.75
C TYR A 114 4.48 0.83 -21.83
N LYS A 115 4.90 2.10 -21.84
CA LYS A 115 4.36 3.15 -22.75
C LYS A 115 2.85 3.34 -22.63
N LYS A 116 2.27 2.86 -21.55
CA LYS A 116 0.84 2.91 -21.24
C LYS A 116 0.65 2.97 -19.74
N ILE A 117 -0.24 3.86 -19.29
CA ILE A 117 -0.65 3.93 -17.87
C ILE A 117 -1.54 2.72 -17.56
N ASP A 118 -1.19 2.02 -16.49
CA ASP A 118 -1.99 0.91 -15.94
C ASP A 118 -2.71 1.37 -14.68
N LEU A 119 -4.04 1.43 -14.75
CA LEU A 119 -4.86 1.89 -13.63
C LEU A 119 -4.70 0.96 -12.41
N THR A 120 -4.60 -0.35 -12.61
CA THR A 120 -4.43 -1.31 -11.51
C THR A 120 -3.14 -1.03 -10.76
N MET A 121 -2.04 -0.77 -11.47
CA MET A 121 -0.77 -0.42 -10.87
C MET A 121 -0.82 0.93 -10.15
N VAL A 122 -1.57 1.90 -10.67
CA VAL A 122 -1.76 3.21 -10.00
C VAL A 122 -2.53 3.05 -8.69
N LEU A 123 -3.59 2.25 -8.68
CA LEU A 123 -4.37 1.95 -7.47
C LEU A 123 -3.50 1.23 -6.43
N ASN A 124 -2.75 0.21 -6.84
CA ASN A 124 -1.82 -0.48 -5.97
C ASN A 124 -0.67 0.43 -5.50
N GLY A 125 -0.22 1.35 -6.35
CA GLY A 125 0.75 2.38 -5.98
C GLY A 125 0.26 3.29 -4.86
N ALA A 126 -1.01 3.71 -4.91
CA ALA A 126 -1.63 4.47 -3.82
C ALA A 126 -1.65 3.67 -2.51
N LEU A 127 -2.07 2.40 -2.57
CA LEU A 127 -2.11 1.51 -1.41
C LEU A 127 -0.70 1.24 -0.87
N ALA A 128 0.29 1.00 -1.73
CA ALA A 128 1.68 0.82 -1.33
C ALA A 128 2.25 2.08 -0.65
N GLY A 129 1.85 3.27 -1.11
CA GLY A 129 2.16 4.53 -0.44
C GLY A 129 1.59 4.61 0.97
N LEU A 130 0.34 4.19 1.15
CA LEU A 130 -0.33 4.11 2.46
C LEU A 130 0.39 3.12 3.39
N VAL A 131 0.71 1.93 2.89
CA VAL A 131 1.45 0.91 3.66
C VAL A 131 2.82 1.42 4.07
N SER A 132 3.58 2.03 3.15
CA SER A 132 4.93 2.51 3.39
C SER A 132 5.01 3.57 4.48
N ILE A 133 4.05 4.51 4.54
CA ILE A 133 4.03 5.57 5.56
C ILE A 133 3.54 5.07 6.92
N THR A 134 2.84 3.96 6.96
CA THR A 134 2.18 3.44 8.18
C THR A 134 3.20 3.12 9.29
N ALA A 135 4.45 2.82 8.94
CA ALA A 135 5.50 2.53 9.92
C ALA A 135 5.79 3.72 10.84
N GLU A 136 5.70 4.96 10.33
CA GLU A 136 5.95 6.19 11.11
C GLU A 136 5.28 7.40 10.40
N PRO A 137 3.96 7.59 10.55
CA PRO A 137 3.26 8.65 9.83
C PRO A 137 3.41 10.04 10.45
N LEU A 138 3.88 10.15 11.69
CA LEU A 138 4.00 11.42 12.41
C LEU A 138 5.33 12.14 12.17
N ALA A 139 6.44 11.41 12.21
CA ALA A 139 7.78 12.01 12.19
C ALA A 139 8.19 12.67 10.86
N PRO A 140 7.87 12.11 9.67
CA PRO A 140 8.31 12.68 8.41
C PRO A 140 7.76 14.08 8.14
N SER A 141 8.52 14.90 7.40
CA SER A 141 7.97 16.08 6.75
C SER A 141 7.03 15.68 5.61
N ILE A 142 6.17 16.58 5.14
CA ILE A 142 5.26 16.34 4.02
C ILE A 142 6.03 15.85 2.78
N GLY A 143 7.15 16.47 2.45
CA GLY A 143 8.02 16.02 1.35
C GLY A 143 8.62 14.64 1.60
N GLY A 144 9.06 14.37 2.83
CA GLY A 144 9.54 13.04 3.23
C GLY A 144 8.47 11.96 3.11
N ALA A 145 7.25 12.24 3.56
CA ALA A 145 6.11 11.33 3.42
C ALA A 145 5.78 11.04 1.95
N THR A 146 5.80 12.07 1.09
CA THR A 146 5.61 11.91 -0.36
C THR A 146 6.67 10.99 -0.98
N ILE A 147 7.95 11.15 -0.60
CA ILE A 147 9.05 10.32 -1.09
C ILE A 147 8.91 8.87 -0.60
N ILE A 148 8.58 8.67 0.68
CA ILE A 148 8.33 7.34 1.23
C ILE A 148 7.22 6.63 0.44
N GLY A 149 6.12 7.32 0.19
CA GLY A 149 5.03 6.79 -0.61
C GLY A 149 5.44 6.49 -2.05
N ALA A 150 6.22 7.37 -2.68
CA ALA A 150 6.73 7.17 -4.03
C ALA A 150 7.63 5.93 -4.14
N ILE A 151 8.47 5.66 -3.15
CA ILE A 151 9.28 4.44 -3.08
C ILE A 151 8.37 3.20 -3.03
N GLY A 152 7.32 3.22 -2.20
CA GLY A 152 6.32 2.14 -2.17
C GLY A 152 5.67 1.91 -3.53
N GLY A 153 5.28 2.98 -4.23
CA GLY A 153 4.72 2.92 -5.57
C GLY A 153 5.67 2.33 -6.61
N VAL A 154 6.97 2.62 -6.53
CA VAL A 154 8.00 1.99 -7.38
C VAL A 154 8.13 0.50 -7.06
N ILE A 155 8.18 0.14 -5.79
CA ILE A 155 8.34 -1.25 -5.35
C ILE A 155 7.19 -2.12 -5.87
N VAL A 156 5.94 -1.67 -5.74
CA VAL A 156 4.79 -2.48 -6.17
C VAL A 156 4.77 -2.73 -7.67
N VAL A 157 5.14 -1.74 -8.49
CA VAL A 157 5.20 -1.88 -9.95
C VAL A 157 6.26 -2.91 -10.37
N ILE A 158 7.31 -3.09 -9.58
CA ILE A 158 8.34 -4.11 -9.82
C ILE A 158 7.94 -5.47 -9.22
N ALA A 159 7.33 -5.48 -8.03
CA ALA A 159 6.98 -6.69 -7.30
C ALA A 159 5.90 -7.52 -8.02
N VAL A 160 4.85 -6.89 -8.54
CA VAL A 160 3.77 -7.59 -9.25
C VAL A 160 4.28 -8.45 -10.41
N PRO A 161 5.05 -7.92 -11.39
CA PRO A 161 5.60 -8.74 -12.46
C PRO A 161 6.64 -9.78 -11.97
N MET A 162 7.31 -9.49 -10.86
CA MET A 162 8.26 -10.45 -10.28
C MET A 162 7.53 -11.67 -9.72
N LEU A 163 6.41 -11.49 -9.01
CA LEU A 163 5.57 -12.59 -8.54
C LEU A 163 4.97 -13.40 -9.70
N ASP A 164 4.53 -12.73 -10.76
CA ASP A 164 4.06 -13.40 -11.97
C ASP A 164 5.16 -14.29 -12.61
N LYS A 165 6.41 -13.83 -12.63
CA LYS A 165 7.55 -14.66 -13.11
C LYS A 165 7.80 -15.88 -12.22
N LEU A 166 7.56 -15.77 -10.92
CA LEU A 166 7.64 -16.87 -9.96
C LEU A 166 6.42 -17.79 -9.99
N LYS A 167 5.44 -17.51 -10.87
CA LYS A 167 4.16 -18.22 -10.98
C LYS A 167 3.32 -18.14 -9.70
N ILE A 168 3.48 -17.08 -8.93
CA ILE A 168 2.66 -16.76 -7.77
C ILE A 168 1.58 -15.78 -8.23
N ASP A 169 0.33 -16.23 -8.24
CA ASP A 169 -0.81 -15.43 -8.70
C ASP A 169 -1.31 -14.49 -7.59
N ASP A 170 -0.74 -13.29 -7.55
CA ASP A 170 -1.18 -12.21 -6.68
C ASP A 170 -2.38 -11.48 -7.32
N VAL A 171 -3.57 -12.00 -7.06
CA VAL A 171 -4.80 -11.66 -7.80
C VAL A 171 -5.12 -10.18 -7.82
N VAL A 172 -4.88 -9.48 -6.71
CA VAL A 172 -5.20 -8.05 -6.53
C VAL A 172 -4.00 -7.20 -6.12
N GLY A 173 -2.83 -7.79 -6.03
CA GLY A 173 -1.63 -7.09 -5.55
C GLY A 173 -1.47 -7.08 -4.03
N ALA A 174 -2.23 -7.90 -3.30
CA ALA A 174 -2.21 -7.91 -1.83
C ALA A 174 -0.89 -8.41 -1.21
N ILE A 175 -0.12 -9.19 -1.97
CA ILE A 175 1.21 -9.63 -1.55
C ILE A 175 2.26 -8.58 -1.90
N SER A 176 2.07 -7.91 -3.05
CA SER A 176 3.02 -6.96 -3.62
C SER A 176 2.96 -5.58 -2.95
N VAL A 177 1.80 -5.19 -2.40
CA VAL A 177 1.56 -3.94 -1.67
C VAL A 177 2.03 -4.04 -0.22
#